data_a2caa27c005daf5ec7fb11ff37919806
#
_entry.id   a2caa27c005daf5ec7fb11ff37919806
#
_cell.length_a   1.000
_cell.length_b   1.000
_cell.length_c   1.000
_cell.angle_alpha   90.00
_cell.angle_beta   90.00
_cell.angle_gamma   90.00
#
_symmetry.space_group_name_H-M   'P 1'
#
loop_
_entity.id
_entity.type
_entity.pdbx_description
1 polymer ?
#
loop_
_entity_poly.entity_id
_entity_poly.type
_entity_poly.pdbx_seq_one_letter_code
_entity_poly.pdbx_strand_id
1 'polypeptide(L)'
;AALSIPRLLFLGHLKQARSYVPTTRMDIAYGLFRRIGLYGLESANVGYSYIWRQNRSVWHDVRFPEVSFNNLYYTSADFDAFLGQNASIRRSFEEQFIVGVGYTYTRSNQQGKNDRSWWLMSLGADEAGLLLASIYRAAEGPASADGYRLLGQRFAQYVRYRAEGRWFQATGKGGGQIAARVLASAAHPYGNSSTVPYVKQFFSGGTNSLRAFRARSIGPGTYTPEPSADGSVFLVDQVGDIKFEVNLEYRFPISGIVKGAVFSDAGNVWLQNEDPQRP
;
A
#
# COMPACT_ATOMS: atom_id res chain seq x y z
N ALA A 1 -3.06 10.72 15.08
CA ALA A 1 -2.32 10.57 16.34
C ALA A 1 -1.80 9.15 16.49
N ALA A 2 -0.62 8.96 17.11
CA ALA A 2 -0.06 7.64 17.37
C ALA A 2 0.46 7.60 18.82
N LEU A 3 0.14 6.52 19.54
CA LEU A 3 0.64 6.23 20.87
C LEU A 3 1.51 4.98 20.79
N SER A 4 2.76 5.06 21.28
CA SER A 4 3.68 3.92 21.31
C SER A 4 4.06 3.60 22.75
N ILE A 5 3.83 2.37 23.17
CA ILE A 5 4.08 1.86 24.51
C ILE A 5 5.19 0.81 24.43
N PRO A 6 6.33 0.96 25.15
CA PRO A 6 7.48 0.06 25.04
C PRO A 6 7.26 -1.28 25.76
N ARG A 7 6.18 -1.96 25.47
CA ARG A 7 5.83 -3.31 25.92
C ARG A 7 4.71 -3.90 25.06
N LEU A 8 4.54 -5.21 25.07
CA LEU A 8 3.36 -5.87 24.47
C LEU A 8 2.21 -5.83 25.48
N LEU A 9 1.16 -5.07 25.16
CA LEU A 9 -0.07 -5.05 25.93
C LEU A 9 -0.90 -6.29 25.62
N PHE A 10 -1.55 -6.87 26.62
CA PHE A 10 -2.47 -8.03 26.53
C PHE A 10 -1.83 -9.38 26.11
N LEU A 11 -0.55 -9.44 25.73
CA LEU A 11 0.10 -10.67 25.29
C LEU A 11 0.98 -11.35 26.37
N GLY A 12 0.95 -10.86 27.61
CA GLY A 12 1.71 -11.42 28.73
C GLY A 12 3.24 -11.42 28.50
N HIS A 13 3.92 -12.32 29.18
CA HIS A 13 5.39 -12.43 29.10
C HIS A 13 5.80 -13.38 27.98
N LEU A 14 5.73 -12.93 26.71
CA LEU A 14 6.45 -13.64 25.67
C LEU A 14 7.95 -13.60 26.01
N LYS A 15 8.62 -14.74 26.02
CA LYS A 15 10.07 -14.83 26.21
C LYS A 15 10.77 -14.05 25.09
N GLN A 16 11.14 -12.82 25.41
CA GLN A 16 11.80 -11.92 24.47
C GLN A 16 13.29 -11.94 24.72
N ALA A 17 14.07 -11.81 23.65
CA ALA A 17 15.49 -11.52 23.81
C ALA A 17 15.63 -10.23 24.62
N ARG A 18 16.30 -10.27 25.77
CA ARG A 18 16.45 -9.15 26.73
C ARG A 18 16.98 -7.85 26.13
N SER A 19 17.52 -7.90 24.92
CA SER A 19 18.19 -6.76 24.27
C SER A 19 17.26 -5.85 23.44
N TYR A 20 16.00 -6.25 23.17
CA TYR A 20 15.09 -5.45 22.31
C TYR A 20 13.74 -5.29 22.97
N VAL A 21 13.37 -4.04 23.23
CA VAL A 21 12.07 -3.71 23.82
C VAL A 21 11.00 -3.79 22.72
N PRO A 22 10.00 -4.65 22.87
CA PRO A 22 8.88 -4.68 21.96
C PRO A 22 7.98 -3.47 22.18
N THR A 23 7.24 -3.12 21.17
CA THR A 23 6.38 -1.94 21.20
C THR A 23 4.97 -2.31 20.79
N THR A 24 3.99 -1.86 21.57
CA THR A 24 2.60 -1.76 21.14
C THR A 24 2.36 -0.36 20.62
N ARG A 25 1.79 -0.27 19.44
CA ARG A 25 1.45 1.00 18.80
C ARG A 25 -0.06 1.03 18.51
N MET A 26 -0.69 2.14 18.85
CA MET A 26 -2.08 2.46 18.58
C MET A 26 -2.12 3.69 17.69
N ASP A 27 -2.81 3.60 16.57
CA ASP A 27 -2.92 4.67 15.59
C ASP A 27 -4.38 5.08 15.43
N ILE A 28 -4.64 6.38 15.41
CA ILE A 28 -5.90 6.97 14.99
C ILE A 28 -5.56 8.03 13.95
N ALA A 29 -6.13 7.91 12.77
CA ALA A 29 -5.94 8.86 11.69
C ALA A 29 -7.28 9.18 11.03
N TYR A 30 -7.48 10.45 10.73
CA TYR A 30 -8.53 10.94 9.86
C TYR A 30 -7.86 11.70 8.72
N GLY A 31 -8.26 11.42 7.50
CA GLY A 31 -7.69 12.01 6.30
C GLY A 31 -8.78 12.48 5.35
N LEU A 32 -8.57 13.66 4.76
CA LEU A 32 -9.35 14.16 3.65
C LEU A 32 -8.43 14.26 2.45
N PHE A 33 -8.82 13.62 1.37
CA PHE A 33 -8.15 13.71 0.09
C PHE A 33 -9.11 14.32 -0.93
N ARG A 34 -8.73 15.40 -1.57
CA ARG A 34 -9.53 16.05 -2.60
C ARG A 34 -8.76 16.15 -3.90
N ARG A 35 -9.30 15.57 -4.94
CA ARG A 35 -8.88 15.79 -6.32
C ARG A 35 -9.75 16.90 -6.89
N ILE A 36 -9.16 18.10 -7.06
CA ILE A 36 -9.89 19.28 -7.53
C ILE A 36 -10.56 18.97 -8.88
N GLY A 37 -11.86 19.25 -8.99
CA GLY A 37 -12.65 19.03 -10.19
C GLY A 37 -13.07 17.57 -10.43
N LEU A 38 -12.73 16.63 -9.57
CA LEU A 38 -13.07 15.21 -9.75
C LEU A 38 -13.82 14.63 -8.56
N TYR A 39 -13.13 14.37 -7.44
CA TYR A 39 -13.73 13.70 -6.29
C TYR A 39 -13.05 14.07 -4.98
N GLY A 40 -13.74 13.77 -3.88
CA GLY A 40 -13.22 13.88 -2.53
C GLY A 40 -13.44 12.59 -1.74
N LEU A 41 -12.37 12.08 -1.16
CA LEU A 41 -12.36 10.91 -0.28
C LEU A 41 -12.08 11.33 1.16
N GLU A 42 -12.86 10.82 2.08
CA GLU A 42 -12.54 10.84 3.51
C GLU A 42 -12.19 9.45 3.99
N SER A 43 -11.28 9.37 4.93
CA SER A 43 -10.87 8.11 5.54
C SER A 43 -10.69 8.27 7.03
N ALA A 44 -11.29 7.37 7.80
CA ALA A 44 -11.05 7.22 9.22
C ALA A 44 -10.36 5.88 9.46
N ASN A 45 -9.23 5.90 10.16
CA ASN A 45 -8.42 4.71 10.38
C ASN A 45 -8.12 4.56 11.87
N VAL A 46 -8.29 3.35 12.38
CA VAL A 46 -7.87 2.94 13.72
C VAL A 46 -7.03 1.68 13.58
N GLY A 47 -5.84 1.71 14.12
CA GLY A 47 -4.90 0.60 14.05
C GLY A 47 -4.31 0.26 15.42
N TYR A 48 -4.07 -1.02 15.61
CA TYR A 48 -3.36 -1.55 16.75
C TYR A 48 -2.28 -2.51 16.25
N SER A 49 -1.04 -2.32 16.68
CA SER A 49 0.08 -3.12 16.19
C SER A 49 1.07 -3.52 17.27
N TYR A 50 1.67 -4.68 17.06
CA TYR A 50 2.78 -5.19 17.84
C TYR A 50 4.01 -5.23 16.98
N ILE A 51 5.06 -4.53 17.43
CA ILE A 51 6.35 -4.44 16.75
C ILE A 51 7.41 -5.01 17.69
N TRP A 52 8.13 -6.02 17.23
CA TRP A 52 9.24 -6.56 18.00
C TRP A 52 10.41 -6.97 17.12
N ARG A 53 11.58 -7.05 17.73
CA ARG A 53 12.79 -7.57 17.11
C ARG A 53 13.09 -8.97 17.64
N GLN A 54 13.30 -9.90 16.74
CA GLN A 54 13.80 -11.22 17.09
C GLN A 54 15.32 -11.17 17.39
N ASN A 55 16.05 -10.37 16.63
CA ASN A 55 17.48 -10.09 16.78
C ASN A 55 17.84 -8.75 16.12
N ARG A 56 19.15 -8.44 16.00
CA ARG A 56 19.62 -7.19 15.37
C ARG A 56 19.14 -7.00 13.94
N SER A 57 18.98 -8.11 13.22
CA SER A 57 18.72 -8.11 11.77
C SER A 57 17.27 -8.37 11.40
N VAL A 58 16.43 -8.82 12.33
CA VAL A 58 15.07 -9.29 12.04
C VAL A 58 14.06 -8.58 12.91
N TRP A 59 13.03 -8.05 12.28
CA TRP A 59 11.86 -7.45 12.93
C TRP A 59 10.55 -8.00 12.39
N HIS A 60 9.56 -7.93 13.23
CA HIS A 60 8.19 -8.32 12.98
C HIS A 60 7.26 -7.18 13.33
N ASP A 61 6.25 -6.97 12.49
CA ASP A 61 5.16 -6.04 12.72
C ASP A 61 3.84 -6.77 12.44
N VAL A 62 3.02 -6.93 13.46
CA VAL A 62 1.65 -7.49 13.36
C VAL A 62 0.67 -6.37 13.65
N ARG A 63 -0.21 -6.10 12.70
CA ARG A 63 -1.31 -5.14 12.83
C ARG A 63 -2.61 -5.90 12.99
N PHE A 64 -3.27 -5.72 14.13
CA PHE A 64 -4.59 -6.32 14.40
C PHE A 64 -5.22 -5.73 15.67
N PRO A 65 -6.46 -5.23 15.59
CA PRO A 65 -7.20 -4.98 14.34
C PRO A 65 -6.68 -3.74 13.59
N GLU A 66 -6.80 -3.75 12.27
CA GLU A 66 -6.72 -2.56 11.43
C GLU A 66 -8.12 -2.28 10.91
N VAL A 67 -8.72 -1.16 11.31
CA VAL A 67 -10.07 -0.77 10.91
C VAL A 67 -9.97 0.52 10.12
N SER A 68 -10.50 0.50 8.90
CA SER A 68 -10.59 1.68 8.05
C SER A 68 -12.02 1.83 7.53
N PHE A 69 -12.52 3.04 7.56
CA PHE A 69 -13.74 3.44 6.87
C PHE A 69 -13.36 4.47 5.81
N ASN A 70 -13.81 4.26 4.58
CA ASN A 70 -13.55 5.16 3.46
C ASN A 70 -14.88 5.54 2.82
N ASN A 71 -15.06 6.83 2.58
CA ASN A 71 -16.27 7.41 2.03
C ASN A 71 -15.93 8.41 0.92
N LEU A 72 -16.67 8.33 -0.18
CA LEU A 72 -16.60 9.27 -1.29
C LEU A 72 -17.60 10.41 -1.02
N TYR A 73 -17.14 11.47 -0.35
CA TYR A 73 -18.02 12.56 0.12
C TYR A 73 -18.34 13.61 -0.94
N TYR A 74 -17.60 13.62 -2.06
CA TYR A 74 -17.78 14.57 -3.15
C TYR A 74 -17.41 13.93 -4.48
N THR A 75 -18.25 14.14 -5.51
CA THR A 75 -17.98 13.82 -6.91
C THR A 75 -18.39 15.00 -7.80
N SER A 76 -17.69 15.18 -8.93
CA SER A 76 -18.14 16.08 -9.99
C SER A 76 -19.06 15.33 -10.96
N ALA A 77 -19.87 16.05 -11.72
CA ALA A 77 -20.75 15.47 -12.74
C ALA A 77 -19.97 14.64 -13.79
N ASP A 78 -18.79 15.09 -14.18
CA ASP A 78 -17.93 14.40 -15.14
C ASP A 78 -17.39 13.09 -14.54
N PHE A 79 -17.02 13.12 -13.23
CA PHE A 79 -16.56 11.93 -12.54
C PHE A 79 -17.70 10.91 -12.32
N ASP A 80 -18.91 11.39 -12.03
CA ASP A 80 -20.10 10.51 -11.92
C ASP A 80 -20.43 9.86 -13.26
N ALA A 81 -20.36 10.60 -14.36
CA ALA A 81 -20.54 10.06 -15.70
C ALA A 81 -19.47 9.00 -16.04
N PHE A 82 -18.22 9.26 -15.68
CA PHE A 82 -17.12 8.33 -15.82
C PHE A 82 -17.34 7.05 -14.98
N LEU A 83 -17.73 7.16 -13.72
CA LEU A 83 -18.06 6.03 -12.86
C LEU A 83 -19.26 5.22 -13.40
N GLY A 84 -20.23 5.91 -14.02
CA GLY A 84 -21.37 5.27 -14.66
C GLY A 84 -20.98 4.34 -15.80
N GLN A 85 -19.94 4.69 -16.55
CA GLN A 85 -19.39 3.90 -17.64
C GLN A 85 -18.40 2.83 -17.18
N ASN A 86 -17.79 2.99 -16.00
CA ASN A 86 -16.70 2.16 -15.50
C ASN A 86 -17.11 1.45 -14.20
N ALA A 87 -17.89 0.38 -14.30
CA ALA A 87 -18.45 -0.34 -13.15
C ALA A 87 -17.37 -0.89 -12.20
N SER A 88 -16.21 -1.32 -12.72
CA SER A 88 -15.09 -1.82 -11.90
C SER A 88 -14.49 -0.71 -11.04
N ILE A 89 -14.26 0.46 -11.64
CA ILE A 89 -13.75 1.64 -10.92
C ILE A 89 -14.77 2.11 -9.89
N ARG A 90 -16.06 2.21 -10.27
CA ARG A 90 -17.12 2.59 -9.35
C ARG A 90 -17.13 1.72 -8.10
N ARG A 91 -17.04 0.39 -8.26
CA ARG A 91 -17.02 -0.55 -7.12
C ARG A 91 -15.79 -0.37 -6.22
N SER A 92 -14.64 0.03 -6.77
CA SER A 92 -13.45 0.29 -5.96
C SER A 92 -13.56 1.55 -5.11
N PHE A 93 -14.44 2.50 -5.49
CA PHE A 93 -14.72 3.74 -4.76
C PHE A 93 -15.94 3.65 -3.83
N GLU A 94 -16.73 2.58 -3.89
CA GLU A 94 -17.89 2.40 -2.99
C GLU A 94 -17.47 2.50 -1.53
N GLU A 95 -18.37 3.00 -0.69
CA GLU A 95 -18.17 3.05 0.77
C GLU A 95 -17.92 1.65 1.31
N GLN A 96 -16.85 1.48 2.04
CA GLN A 96 -16.47 0.18 2.57
C GLN A 96 -15.84 0.28 3.94
N PHE A 97 -16.27 -0.63 4.82
CA PHE A 97 -15.49 -0.99 5.99
C PHE A 97 -14.37 -1.96 5.59
N ILE A 98 -13.17 -1.69 6.08
CA ILE A 98 -12.02 -2.57 5.95
C ILE A 98 -11.60 -2.94 7.35
N VAL A 99 -11.81 -4.20 7.73
CA VAL A 99 -11.37 -4.74 9.01
C VAL A 99 -10.45 -5.91 8.73
N GLY A 100 -9.21 -5.79 9.12
CA GLY A 100 -8.21 -6.76 8.72
C GLY A 100 -7.06 -6.95 9.69
N VAL A 101 -6.15 -7.78 9.25
CA VAL A 101 -4.87 -8.09 9.88
C VAL A 101 -3.75 -7.91 8.87
N GLY A 102 -2.64 -7.38 9.33
CA GLY A 102 -1.42 -7.26 8.54
C GLY A 102 -0.23 -7.86 9.26
N TYR A 103 0.67 -8.46 8.51
CA TYR A 103 1.95 -8.92 9.01
C TYR A 103 3.07 -8.46 8.09
N THR A 104 4.15 -7.94 8.69
CA THR A 104 5.36 -7.58 7.95
C THR A 104 6.58 -8.19 8.63
N TYR A 105 7.33 -8.95 7.85
CA TYR A 105 8.65 -9.46 8.18
C TYR A 105 9.70 -8.61 7.52
N THR A 106 10.68 -8.12 8.28
CA THR A 106 11.80 -7.35 7.72
C THR A 106 13.12 -7.92 8.22
N ARG A 107 14.05 -8.11 7.30
CA ARG A 107 15.42 -8.53 7.59
C ARG A 107 16.41 -7.61 6.92
N SER A 108 17.45 -7.21 7.66
CA SER A 108 18.55 -6.39 7.14
C SER A 108 19.86 -6.79 7.79
N ASN A 109 20.95 -6.64 7.05
CA ASN A 109 22.30 -6.81 7.60
C ASN A 109 22.95 -5.47 8.00
N GLN A 110 22.22 -4.35 7.90
CA GLN A 110 22.71 -3.05 8.35
C GLN A 110 22.91 -3.04 9.86
N GLN A 111 24.15 -2.86 10.31
CA GLN A 111 24.49 -2.86 11.74
C GLN A 111 24.66 -1.45 12.31
N GLY A 112 25.05 -0.49 11.49
CA GLY A 112 25.29 0.89 11.89
C GLY A 112 24.75 1.92 10.89
N LYS A 113 24.57 3.17 11.36
CA LYS A 113 24.16 4.28 10.49
C LYS A 113 25.17 4.60 9.39
N ASN A 114 26.42 4.24 9.59
CA ASN A 114 27.52 4.53 8.68
C ASN A 114 27.83 3.38 7.71
N ASP A 115 27.07 2.28 7.80
CA ASP A 115 27.23 1.17 6.85
C ASP A 115 26.88 1.65 5.44
N ARG A 116 27.85 1.53 4.53
CA ARG A 116 27.70 1.93 3.13
C ARG A 116 27.36 0.76 2.21
N SER A 117 27.54 -0.46 2.71
CA SER A 117 27.19 -1.70 2.01
C SER A 117 26.27 -2.52 2.90
N TRP A 118 25.02 -2.64 2.52
CA TRP A 118 24.01 -3.36 3.27
C TRP A 118 22.81 -3.72 2.38
N TRP A 119 21.99 -4.62 2.84
CA TRP A 119 20.72 -4.96 2.19
C TRP A 119 19.58 -5.02 3.19
N LEU A 120 18.37 -4.89 2.66
CA LEU A 120 17.12 -5.04 3.40
C LEU A 120 16.15 -5.83 2.53
N MET A 121 15.46 -6.77 3.14
CA MET A 121 14.31 -7.48 2.58
C MET A 121 13.10 -7.26 3.48
N SER A 122 11.96 -6.94 2.90
CA SER A 122 10.68 -6.81 3.59
C SER A 122 9.62 -7.62 2.86
N LEU A 123 8.90 -8.46 3.61
CA LEU A 123 7.78 -9.26 3.12
C LEU A 123 6.56 -8.88 3.93
N GLY A 124 5.48 -8.49 3.27
CA GLY A 124 4.22 -8.12 3.90
C GLY A 124 3.06 -8.93 3.35
N ALA A 125 2.12 -9.25 4.21
CA ALA A 125 0.83 -9.81 3.86
C ALA A 125 -0.26 -9.11 4.67
N ASP A 126 -1.29 -8.63 4.00
CA ASP A 126 -2.48 -8.05 4.61
C ASP A 126 -3.70 -8.87 4.18
N GLU A 127 -4.60 -9.10 5.10
CA GLU A 127 -5.89 -9.74 4.85
C GLU A 127 -7.00 -8.88 5.45
N ALA A 128 -8.10 -8.75 4.76
CA ALA A 128 -9.29 -8.05 5.26
C ALA A 128 -10.56 -8.88 5.06
N GLY A 129 -11.42 -8.87 6.07
CA GLY A 129 -12.78 -9.35 6.02
C GLY A 129 -12.99 -10.83 6.31
N LEU A 130 -11.95 -11.67 6.40
CA LEU A 130 -12.10 -13.11 6.67
C LEU A 130 -12.75 -13.37 8.02
N LEU A 131 -12.25 -12.68 9.05
CA LEU A 131 -12.80 -12.84 10.40
C LEU A 131 -14.28 -12.44 10.47
N LEU A 132 -14.63 -11.27 9.90
CA LEU A 132 -16.01 -10.80 9.84
C LEU A 132 -16.90 -11.77 9.05
N ALA A 133 -16.46 -12.16 7.85
CA ALA A 133 -17.23 -13.11 7.04
C ALA A 133 -17.42 -14.44 7.74
N SER A 134 -16.44 -14.93 8.49
CA SER A 134 -16.55 -16.15 9.27
C SER A 134 -17.58 -16.03 10.40
N ILE A 135 -17.61 -14.89 11.10
CA ILE A 135 -18.60 -14.59 12.15
C ILE A 135 -20.00 -14.52 11.54
N TYR A 136 -20.19 -13.75 10.47
CA TYR A 136 -21.49 -13.62 9.80
C TYR A 136 -21.98 -14.95 9.24
N ARG A 137 -21.09 -15.73 8.63
CA ARG A 137 -21.42 -17.05 8.10
C ARG A 137 -21.89 -18.03 9.20
N ALA A 138 -21.28 -17.94 10.37
CA ALA A 138 -21.67 -18.76 11.52
C ALA A 138 -23.01 -18.31 12.13
N ALA A 139 -23.31 -17.00 12.11
CA ALA A 139 -24.51 -16.42 12.71
C ALA A 139 -25.72 -16.42 11.76
N GLU A 140 -25.53 -16.11 10.50
CA GLU A 140 -26.59 -15.85 9.50
C GLU A 140 -26.62 -16.88 8.36
N GLY A 141 -25.59 -17.75 8.27
CA GLY A 141 -25.44 -18.69 7.17
C GLY A 141 -24.69 -18.12 5.96
N PRO A 142 -24.80 -18.73 4.78
CA PRO A 142 -24.12 -18.27 3.56
C PRO A 142 -24.54 -16.86 3.17
N ALA A 143 -23.61 -16.08 2.60
CA ALA A 143 -23.90 -14.73 2.13
C ALA A 143 -25.03 -14.72 1.09
N SER A 144 -25.90 -13.74 1.17
CA SER A 144 -26.89 -13.44 0.11
C SER A 144 -26.18 -12.90 -1.14
N ALA A 145 -26.94 -12.71 -2.22
CA ALA A 145 -26.43 -12.08 -3.44
C ALA A 145 -25.81 -10.68 -3.21
N ASP A 146 -26.31 -9.97 -2.19
CA ASP A 146 -25.81 -8.65 -1.79
C ASP A 146 -24.57 -8.71 -0.89
N GLY A 147 -24.13 -9.89 -0.48
CA GLY A 147 -23.02 -10.09 0.43
C GLY A 147 -23.35 -9.76 1.88
N TYR A 148 -22.35 -9.89 2.76
CA TYR A 148 -22.47 -9.50 4.19
C TYR A 148 -22.30 -7.99 4.37
N ARG A 149 -23.01 -7.43 5.36
CA ARG A 149 -22.98 -6.01 5.68
C ARG A 149 -22.68 -5.78 7.16
N LEU A 150 -21.79 -4.84 7.45
CA LEU A 150 -21.51 -4.32 8.79
C LEU A 150 -22.08 -2.91 8.90
N LEU A 151 -22.98 -2.68 9.85
CA LEU A 151 -23.67 -1.37 10.03
C LEU A 151 -24.37 -0.87 8.74
N GLY A 152 -24.92 -1.79 7.93
CA GLY A 152 -25.59 -1.45 6.68
C GLY A 152 -24.66 -1.27 5.46
N GLN A 153 -23.35 -1.22 5.65
CA GLN A 153 -22.33 -1.09 4.59
C GLN A 153 -21.66 -2.43 4.31
N ARG A 154 -21.30 -2.67 3.05
CA ARG A 154 -20.49 -3.84 2.70
C ARG A 154 -19.09 -3.68 3.29
N PHE A 155 -18.52 -4.76 3.79
CA PHE A 155 -17.11 -4.76 4.17
C PHE A 155 -16.25 -5.43 3.10
N ALA A 156 -15.05 -4.90 2.94
CA ALA A 156 -14.11 -5.39 1.95
C ALA A 156 -13.50 -6.73 2.35
N GLN A 157 -13.35 -7.62 1.35
CA GLN A 157 -12.60 -8.87 1.49
C GLN A 157 -11.51 -8.93 0.42
N TYR A 158 -10.26 -8.89 0.84
CA TYR A 158 -9.11 -9.01 -0.05
C TYR A 158 -7.88 -9.54 0.71
N VAL A 159 -6.95 -10.08 -0.04
CA VAL A 159 -5.58 -10.33 0.41
C VAL A 159 -4.61 -9.46 -0.37
N ARG A 160 -3.55 -8.99 0.28
CA ARG A 160 -2.48 -8.22 -0.34
C ARG A 160 -1.14 -8.78 0.07
N TYR A 161 -0.25 -8.88 -0.88
CA TYR A 161 1.13 -9.28 -0.67
C TYR A 161 2.07 -8.20 -1.17
N ARG A 162 3.19 -8.03 -0.46
CA ARG A 162 4.26 -7.11 -0.83
C ARG A 162 5.61 -7.76 -0.54
N ALA A 163 6.49 -7.71 -1.51
CA ALA A 163 7.89 -8.08 -1.36
C ALA A 163 8.77 -6.92 -1.82
N GLU A 164 9.70 -6.51 -0.98
CA GLU A 164 10.63 -5.42 -1.28
C GLU A 164 12.04 -5.83 -0.90
N GLY A 165 12.97 -5.68 -1.85
CA GLY A 165 14.40 -5.82 -1.64
C GLY A 165 15.10 -4.49 -1.89
N ARG A 166 16.02 -4.11 -1.00
CA ARG A 166 16.93 -2.96 -1.18
C ARG A 166 18.36 -3.43 -0.99
N TRP A 167 19.23 -2.97 -1.86
CA TRP A 167 20.63 -3.29 -1.81
C TRP A 167 21.46 -2.03 -2.01
N PHE A 168 22.46 -1.87 -1.16
CA PHE A 168 23.39 -0.76 -1.18
C PHE A 168 24.81 -1.29 -1.17
N GLN A 169 25.64 -0.82 -2.08
CA GLN A 169 27.03 -1.23 -2.21
C GLN A 169 27.94 -0.02 -2.35
N ALA A 170 28.87 0.13 -1.44
CA ALA A 170 29.94 1.11 -1.56
C ALA A 170 30.81 0.81 -2.79
N THR A 171 31.14 1.83 -3.55
CA THR A 171 32.05 1.74 -4.70
C THR A 171 33.35 2.47 -4.42
N GLY A 172 34.44 1.72 -4.34
CA GLY A 172 35.79 2.28 -4.15
C GLY A 172 35.99 3.08 -2.85
N LYS A 173 37.13 3.66 -2.70
CA LYS A 173 37.52 4.51 -1.54
C LYS A 173 36.96 5.94 -1.64
N GLY A 174 36.56 6.38 -2.83
CA GLY A 174 36.13 7.75 -3.11
C GLY A 174 34.73 8.16 -2.67
N GLY A 175 33.98 7.31 -1.96
CA GLY A 175 32.69 7.70 -1.39
C GLY A 175 31.47 7.40 -2.28
N GLY A 176 31.64 6.76 -3.45
CA GLY A 176 30.52 6.33 -4.30
C GLY A 176 29.68 5.20 -3.69
N GLN A 177 28.45 5.06 -4.15
CA GLN A 177 27.53 3.99 -3.69
C GLN A 177 26.54 3.65 -4.82
N ILE A 178 26.36 2.36 -5.07
CA ILE A 178 25.23 1.87 -5.87
C ILE A 178 24.09 1.56 -4.92
N ALA A 179 22.88 1.99 -5.26
CA ALA A 179 21.64 1.65 -4.58
C ALA A 179 20.69 0.99 -5.58
N ALA A 180 20.14 -0.15 -5.22
CA ALA A 180 19.14 -0.85 -6.01
C ALA A 180 17.92 -1.18 -5.14
N ARG A 181 16.73 -1.13 -5.74
CA ARG A 181 15.46 -1.52 -5.12
C ARG A 181 14.64 -2.32 -6.11
N VAL A 182 14.04 -3.40 -5.64
CA VAL A 182 13.02 -4.15 -6.36
C VAL A 182 11.79 -4.23 -5.47
N LEU A 183 10.63 -3.95 -6.04
CA LEU A 183 9.34 -4.04 -5.36
C LEU A 183 8.37 -4.85 -6.22
N ALA A 184 7.76 -5.87 -5.64
CA ALA A 184 6.65 -6.61 -6.22
C ALA A 184 5.49 -6.61 -5.23
N SER A 185 4.26 -6.41 -5.72
CA SER A 185 3.06 -6.42 -4.91
C SER A 185 1.89 -6.99 -5.70
N ALA A 186 0.99 -7.70 -5.03
CA ALA A 186 -0.22 -8.24 -5.62
C ALA A 186 -1.37 -8.14 -4.60
N ALA A 187 -2.57 -7.85 -5.07
CA ALA A 187 -3.79 -7.81 -4.30
C ALA A 187 -4.88 -8.61 -5.00
N HIS A 188 -5.63 -9.40 -4.26
CA HIS A 188 -6.70 -10.23 -4.79
C HIS A 188 -7.97 -10.04 -3.98
N PRO A 189 -9.07 -9.55 -4.58
CA PRO A 189 -10.38 -9.49 -3.94
C PRO A 189 -11.00 -10.88 -3.89
N TYR A 190 -11.80 -11.17 -2.86
CA TYR A 190 -12.53 -12.43 -2.75
C TYR A 190 -13.84 -12.24 -1.99
N GLY A 191 -14.69 -13.29 -1.97
CA GLY A 191 -15.90 -13.33 -1.17
C GLY A 191 -16.84 -12.15 -1.41
N ASN A 192 -16.92 -11.25 -0.45
CA ASN A 192 -17.79 -10.07 -0.46
C ASN A 192 -17.38 -9.00 -1.49
N SER A 193 -16.14 -9.04 -1.98
CA SER A 193 -15.58 -8.03 -2.88
C SER A 193 -15.26 -8.60 -4.25
N SER A 194 -15.64 -7.88 -5.30
CA SER A 194 -15.25 -8.19 -6.68
C SER A 194 -14.05 -7.37 -7.16
N THR A 195 -13.70 -6.30 -6.43
CA THR A 195 -12.58 -5.42 -6.69
C THR A 195 -11.89 -5.05 -5.37
N VAL A 196 -10.60 -4.78 -5.43
CA VAL A 196 -9.86 -4.25 -4.27
C VAL A 196 -10.28 -2.79 -4.05
N PRO A 197 -10.54 -2.34 -2.81
CA PRO A 197 -10.81 -0.94 -2.52
C PRO A 197 -9.74 0.00 -3.08
N TYR A 198 -10.14 1.11 -3.71
CA TYR A 198 -9.24 2.07 -4.33
C TYR A 198 -8.09 2.51 -3.42
N VAL A 199 -8.38 2.75 -2.14
CA VAL A 199 -7.40 3.16 -1.13
C VAL A 199 -6.35 2.07 -0.82
N LYS A 200 -6.62 0.83 -1.20
CA LYS A 200 -5.75 -0.34 -0.98
C LYS A 200 -5.09 -0.84 -2.27
N GLN A 201 -5.51 -0.35 -3.45
CA GLN A 201 -4.84 -0.63 -4.73
C GLN A 201 -3.45 0.00 -4.79
N PHE A 202 -2.61 -0.51 -5.68
CA PHE A 202 -1.26 -0.01 -5.89
C PHE A 202 -1.24 1.05 -6.99
N PHE A 203 -0.25 1.92 -6.95
CA PHE A 203 0.02 2.91 -7.99
C PHE A 203 1.53 3.06 -8.22
N SER A 204 1.91 3.56 -9.37
CA SER A 204 3.30 3.90 -9.73
C SER A 204 3.45 5.40 -9.99
N GLY A 205 4.71 5.86 -9.98
CA GLY A 205 5.08 7.27 -10.10
C GLY A 205 5.29 7.96 -8.74
N GLY A 206 5.93 9.10 -8.80
CA GLY A 206 6.31 9.90 -7.63
C GLY A 206 7.76 9.67 -7.20
N THR A 207 8.23 10.52 -6.29
CA THR A 207 9.64 10.62 -5.86
C THR A 207 10.23 9.35 -5.27
N ASN A 208 9.41 8.46 -4.70
CA ASN A 208 9.83 7.19 -4.10
C ASN A 208 9.44 5.97 -4.94
N SER A 209 9.06 6.17 -6.20
CA SER A 209 8.63 5.16 -7.15
C SER A 209 9.34 5.38 -8.48
N LEU A 210 8.65 5.77 -9.53
CA LEU A 210 9.21 6.17 -10.82
C LEU A 210 9.35 7.69 -10.86
N ARG A 211 10.55 8.20 -10.63
CA ARG A 211 10.81 9.62 -10.30
C ARG A 211 10.47 10.60 -11.42
N ALA A 212 10.56 10.17 -12.67
CA ALA A 212 10.22 11.02 -13.83
C ALA A 212 8.70 11.21 -14.03
N PHE A 213 7.86 10.46 -13.32
CA PHE A 213 6.43 10.44 -13.51
C PHE A 213 5.69 10.94 -12.27
N ARG A 214 4.56 11.61 -12.50
CA ARG A 214 3.66 11.99 -11.42
C ARG A 214 3.07 10.75 -10.75
N ALA A 215 2.82 10.82 -9.46
CA ALA A 215 2.13 9.75 -8.74
C ALA A 215 0.75 9.47 -9.36
N ARG A 216 0.43 8.18 -9.54
CA ARG A 216 -0.84 7.70 -10.11
C ARG A 216 -1.05 8.11 -11.58
N SER A 217 0.02 8.26 -12.36
CA SER A 217 -0.07 8.61 -13.78
C SER A 217 0.35 7.50 -14.74
N ILE A 218 0.69 6.32 -14.21
CA ILE A 218 1.22 5.21 -15.01
C ILE A 218 0.31 4.00 -14.87
N GLY A 219 0.03 3.33 -16.00
CA GLY A 219 -0.77 2.11 -16.08
C GLY A 219 -2.28 2.35 -16.03
N PRO A 220 -3.08 1.32 -15.78
CA PRO A 220 -2.66 -0.09 -15.74
C PRO A 220 -2.19 -0.60 -17.11
N GLY A 221 -1.14 -1.42 -17.11
CA GLY A 221 -0.60 -1.99 -18.35
C GLY A 221 -0.16 -0.92 -19.33
N THR A 222 -0.68 -0.98 -20.56
CA THR A 222 -0.42 -0.02 -21.64
C THR A 222 -1.47 1.08 -21.75
N TYR A 223 -2.45 1.10 -20.84
CA TYR A 223 -3.53 2.07 -20.87
C TYR A 223 -3.00 3.52 -20.80
N THR A 224 -3.48 4.34 -21.71
CA THR A 224 -3.25 5.79 -21.74
C THR A 224 -4.61 6.46 -21.87
N PRO A 225 -4.99 7.37 -20.94
CA PRO A 225 -6.25 8.10 -21.04
C PRO A 225 -6.32 8.88 -22.36
N GLU A 226 -7.42 8.73 -23.09
CA GLU A 226 -7.66 9.51 -24.30
C GLU A 226 -8.06 10.94 -23.95
N PRO A 227 -7.61 11.95 -24.71
CA PRO A 227 -8.09 13.30 -24.58
C PRO A 227 -9.60 13.38 -24.89
N SER A 228 -10.32 14.15 -24.10
CA SER A 228 -11.71 14.50 -24.39
C SER A 228 -11.81 15.36 -25.67
N ALA A 229 -13.01 15.48 -26.25
CA ALA A 229 -13.24 16.22 -27.50
C ALA A 229 -12.80 17.70 -27.44
N ASP A 230 -12.69 18.29 -26.25
CA ASP A 230 -12.17 19.63 -25.99
C ASP A 230 -10.64 19.70 -25.81
N GLY A 231 -9.94 18.57 -26.01
CA GLY A 231 -8.49 18.44 -25.80
C GLY A 231 -8.08 18.32 -24.33
N SER A 232 -9.01 18.32 -23.39
CA SER A 232 -8.72 18.06 -21.98
C SER A 232 -8.49 16.57 -21.76
N VAL A 233 -7.44 16.23 -21.01
CA VAL A 233 -7.22 14.83 -20.57
C VAL A 233 -7.89 14.64 -19.22
N PHE A 234 -8.93 13.84 -19.16
CA PHE A 234 -9.56 13.46 -17.90
C PHE A 234 -8.64 12.51 -17.13
N LEU A 235 -7.77 13.10 -16.32
CA LEU A 235 -6.74 12.37 -15.60
C LEU A 235 -7.32 11.75 -14.32
N VAL A 236 -7.98 10.62 -14.46
CA VAL A 236 -8.26 9.74 -13.31
C VAL A 236 -6.96 9.13 -12.82
N ASP A 237 -6.82 9.04 -11.51
CA ASP A 237 -5.67 8.41 -10.88
C ASP A 237 -5.55 6.94 -11.30
N GLN A 238 -4.40 6.57 -11.87
CA GLN A 238 -4.15 5.22 -12.34
C GLN A 238 -3.70 4.33 -11.17
N VAL A 239 -4.38 3.22 -10.99
CA VAL A 239 -4.14 2.23 -9.94
C VAL A 239 -4.26 0.81 -10.51
N GLY A 240 -3.73 -0.17 -9.80
CA GLY A 240 -3.81 -1.58 -10.20
C GLY A 240 -3.74 -2.52 -9.00
N ASP A 241 -4.00 -3.79 -9.29
CA ASP A 241 -3.99 -4.87 -8.29
C ASP A 241 -2.62 -5.55 -8.20
N ILE A 242 -1.80 -5.40 -9.23
CA ILE A 242 -0.43 -5.91 -9.30
C ILE A 242 0.49 -4.72 -9.55
N LYS A 243 1.66 -4.73 -8.91
CA LYS A 243 2.68 -3.70 -9.08
C LYS A 243 4.05 -4.32 -9.12
N PHE A 244 4.88 -3.86 -10.05
CA PHE A 244 6.30 -4.21 -10.09
C PHE A 244 7.14 -2.95 -10.38
N GLU A 245 8.21 -2.74 -9.60
CA GLU A 245 9.15 -1.63 -9.78
C GLU A 245 10.58 -2.07 -9.54
N VAL A 246 11.47 -1.50 -10.33
CA VAL A 246 12.93 -1.60 -10.17
C VAL A 246 13.50 -0.20 -10.20
N ASN A 247 14.34 0.13 -9.23
CA ASN A 247 15.07 1.39 -9.17
C ASN A 247 16.56 1.10 -9.04
N LEU A 248 17.39 1.76 -9.83
CA LEU A 248 18.85 1.71 -9.76
C LEU A 248 19.38 3.11 -9.68
N GLU A 249 20.34 3.34 -8.79
CA GLU A 249 20.93 4.65 -8.58
C GLU A 249 22.42 4.52 -8.28
N TYR A 250 23.23 5.31 -8.97
CA TYR A 250 24.64 5.49 -8.65
C TYR A 250 24.87 6.88 -8.04
N ARG A 251 25.33 6.90 -6.80
CA ARG A 251 25.65 8.11 -6.04
C ARG A 251 27.16 8.30 -6.03
N PHE A 252 27.62 9.51 -6.29
CA PHE A 252 29.04 9.84 -6.30
C PHE A 252 29.32 11.21 -5.68
N PRO A 253 30.46 11.40 -4.99
CA PRO A 253 30.88 12.71 -4.52
C PRO A 253 31.37 13.55 -5.69
N ILE A 254 31.06 14.84 -5.66
CA ILE A 254 31.56 15.84 -6.65
C ILE A 254 32.64 16.67 -5.99
N SER A 255 32.32 17.39 -4.91
CA SER A 255 33.29 18.23 -4.18
C SER A 255 32.75 18.54 -2.77
N GLY A 256 33.56 18.35 -1.75
CA GLY A 256 33.22 18.64 -0.37
C GLY A 256 31.92 17.93 0.07
N ILE A 257 30.88 18.70 0.36
CA ILE A 257 29.54 18.18 0.77
C ILE A 257 28.63 17.88 -0.43
N VAL A 258 29.01 18.29 -1.64
CA VAL A 258 28.19 18.14 -2.84
C VAL A 258 28.33 16.73 -3.38
N LYS A 259 27.18 16.07 -3.60
CA LYS A 259 27.07 14.73 -4.18
C LYS A 259 26.18 14.78 -5.41
N GLY A 260 26.47 13.94 -6.40
CA GLY A 260 25.64 13.72 -7.56
C GLY A 260 25.02 12.32 -7.53
N ALA A 261 23.95 12.14 -8.29
CA ALA A 261 23.35 10.84 -8.52
C ALA A 261 22.84 10.74 -9.97
N VAL A 262 23.04 9.55 -10.56
CA VAL A 262 22.40 9.13 -11.81
C VAL A 262 21.51 7.95 -11.49
N PHE A 263 20.30 7.92 -12.03
CA PHE A 263 19.35 6.87 -11.73
C PHE A 263 18.56 6.41 -12.96
N SER A 264 18.05 5.18 -12.86
CA SER A 264 17.11 4.57 -13.81
C SER A 264 16.01 3.88 -13.03
N ASP A 265 14.77 4.19 -13.37
CA ASP A 265 13.58 3.63 -12.75
C ASP A 265 12.72 2.95 -13.82
N ALA A 266 12.22 1.74 -13.54
CA ALA A 266 11.31 1.01 -14.40
C ALA A 266 10.20 0.37 -13.57
N GLY A 267 8.99 0.33 -14.09
CA GLY A 267 7.89 -0.32 -13.41
C GLY A 267 6.53 0.05 -13.98
N ASN A 268 5.50 -0.65 -13.49
CA ASN A 268 4.12 -0.43 -13.88
C ASN A 268 3.16 -1.01 -12.82
N VAL A 269 1.88 -0.77 -13.02
CA VAL A 269 0.77 -1.46 -12.34
C VAL A 269 -0.09 -2.17 -13.38
N TRP A 270 -0.76 -3.24 -12.95
CA TRP A 270 -1.68 -4.01 -13.80
C TRP A 270 -2.94 -4.34 -13.01
N LEU A 271 -4.04 -4.53 -13.71
CA LEU A 271 -5.26 -5.11 -13.17
C LEU A 271 -5.13 -6.63 -13.20
N GLN A 272 -5.73 -7.31 -12.22
CA GLN A 272 -5.78 -8.77 -12.19
C GLN A 272 -6.86 -9.32 -13.14
N ASN A 273 -7.99 -8.63 -13.21
CA ASN A 273 -9.08 -8.96 -14.11
C ASN A 273 -9.01 -8.03 -15.32
N GLU A 274 -9.31 -8.58 -16.50
CA GLU A 274 -9.42 -7.78 -17.72
C GLU A 274 -10.49 -6.70 -17.55
N ASP A 275 -10.14 -5.49 -17.90
CA ASP A 275 -11.05 -4.36 -18.00
C ASP A 275 -11.08 -3.93 -19.46
N PRO A 276 -12.17 -4.16 -20.21
CA PRO A 276 -12.24 -3.83 -21.63
C PRO A 276 -11.98 -2.36 -21.95
N GLN A 277 -12.12 -1.48 -20.97
CA GLN A 277 -11.88 -0.04 -21.13
C GLN A 277 -10.44 0.36 -20.75
N ARG A 278 -9.68 -0.56 -20.13
CA ARG A 278 -8.28 -0.36 -19.72
C ARG A 278 -7.48 -1.63 -19.95
N PRO A 279 -7.26 -2.01 -21.22
CA PRO A 279 -6.59 -3.24 -21.61
C PRO A 279 -5.11 -3.32 -21.15
#